data_4ae9805459060f632f3b7b45178163e9
#
_entry.id   4ae9805459060f632f3b7b45178163e9
#
_cell.length_a   1.000
_cell.length_b   1.000
_cell.length_c   1.000
_cell.angle_alpha   90.00
_cell.angle_beta   90.00
_cell.angle_gamma   90.00
#
_symmetry.space_group_name_H-M   'P 1'
#
loop_
_entity.id
_entity.type
_entity.pdbx_description
1 polymer ?
#
loop_
_entity_poly.entity_id
_entity_poly.type
_entity_poly.pdbx_seq_one_letter_code
_entity_poly.pdbx_strand_id
1 'polypeptide(L)'
;WIATGGGKTLIMHVNILQFEHYSKKYGKTHAFNRTIVLTPNEGLSRQHKEELDDSNLSADLFVKGGGSLLAQSSVQIIDIHKLQMADKVGKSSDGKSVAVESFEGNNLVLVDEGHRGASGKEWMAKRNLLCEEGFSFEYSATFGQAIKAASGSDLAPAGTGKPSNKYQLVQQYSKCIMFDYSYKFFHSDGYGKDHVILNLAESWSEDQVQLYLTGSILRFYQQKCLFKDKEKAIADYLLADPLWIFVGGKV
;
A
#
# COMPACT_ATOMS: atom_id res chain seq x y z
N TRP A 1 -8.27 6.28 3.24
CA TRP A 1 -7.39 5.96 4.37
C TRP A 1 -8.02 4.84 5.21
N ILE A 2 -7.38 3.67 5.24
CA ILE A 2 -7.97 2.50 5.89
C ILE A 2 -6.88 1.79 6.69
N ALA A 3 -7.16 1.51 7.98
CA ALA A 3 -6.24 0.78 8.86
C ALA A 3 -5.87 -0.60 8.29
N THR A 4 -4.69 -1.09 8.62
CA THR A 4 -4.31 -2.47 8.31
C THR A 4 -5.31 -3.44 8.97
N GLY A 5 -5.83 -4.40 8.23
CA GLY A 5 -6.91 -5.28 8.68
C GLY A 5 -8.32 -4.68 8.58
N GLY A 6 -8.48 -3.42 8.17
CA GLY A 6 -9.78 -2.74 8.03
C GLY A 6 -10.53 -3.02 6.72
N GLY A 7 -10.16 -4.06 5.96
CA GLY A 7 -10.85 -4.46 4.73
C GLY A 7 -10.46 -3.67 3.47
N LYS A 8 -9.26 -3.08 3.45
CA LYS A 8 -8.75 -2.27 2.32
C LYS A 8 -8.90 -2.98 0.97
N THR A 9 -8.48 -4.24 0.85
CA THR A 9 -8.57 -5.03 -0.38
C THR A 9 -10.01 -5.26 -0.82
N LEU A 10 -10.91 -5.55 0.12
CA LEU A 10 -12.33 -5.73 -0.20
C LEU A 10 -12.94 -4.45 -0.76
N ILE A 11 -12.59 -3.28 -0.22
CA ILE A 11 -13.05 -1.99 -0.76
C ILE A 11 -12.49 -1.76 -2.17
N MET A 12 -11.25 -2.19 -2.45
CA MET A 12 -10.70 -2.14 -3.82
C MET A 12 -11.57 -2.96 -4.79
N HIS A 13 -11.93 -4.19 -4.42
CA HIS A 13 -12.79 -5.05 -5.24
C HIS A 13 -14.18 -4.43 -5.47
N VAL A 14 -14.78 -3.90 -4.42
CA VAL A 14 -16.07 -3.18 -4.53
C VAL A 14 -15.97 -1.98 -5.46
N ASN A 15 -14.89 -1.20 -5.39
CA ASN A 15 -14.69 -0.07 -6.26
C ASN A 15 -14.54 -0.48 -7.74
N ILE A 16 -13.87 -1.58 -8.05
CA ILE A 16 -13.81 -2.12 -9.42
C ILE A 16 -15.22 -2.42 -9.93
N LEU A 17 -15.98 -3.19 -9.17
CA LEU A 17 -17.36 -3.58 -9.54
C LEU A 17 -18.29 -2.37 -9.70
N GLN A 18 -18.20 -1.41 -8.80
CA GLN A 18 -19.00 -0.18 -8.88
C GLN A 18 -18.64 0.65 -10.11
N PHE A 19 -17.37 0.80 -10.43
CA PHE A 19 -16.94 1.52 -11.63
C PHE A 19 -17.48 0.87 -12.90
N GLU A 20 -17.36 -0.45 -13.01
CA GLU A 20 -17.92 -1.20 -14.14
C GLU A 20 -19.42 -1.05 -14.23
N HIS A 21 -20.13 -1.18 -13.12
CA HIS A 21 -21.59 -1.03 -13.06
C HIS A 21 -22.05 0.36 -13.52
N TYR A 22 -21.47 1.41 -12.95
CA TYR A 22 -21.88 2.77 -13.27
C TYR A 22 -21.43 3.21 -14.66
N SER A 23 -20.29 2.76 -15.15
CA SER A 23 -19.85 3.00 -16.52
C SER A 23 -20.85 2.44 -17.53
N LYS A 24 -21.33 1.22 -17.31
CA LYS A 24 -22.40 0.59 -18.12
C LYS A 24 -23.71 1.35 -18.01
N LYS A 25 -24.14 1.68 -16.78
CA LYS A 25 -25.41 2.38 -16.51
C LYS A 25 -25.51 3.73 -17.18
N TYR A 26 -24.42 4.47 -17.25
CA TYR A 26 -24.39 5.82 -17.87
C TYR A 26 -23.90 5.82 -19.32
N GLY A 27 -23.90 4.66 -19.99
CA GLY A 27 -23.56 4.54 -21.40
C GLY A 27 -22.09 4.74 -21.75
N LYS A 28 -21.20 4.67 -20.74
CA LYS A 28 -19.76 4.78 -20.92
C LYS A 28 -19.10 3.40 -20.92
N THR A 29 -19.57 2.52 -21.80
CA THR A 29 -19.21 1.09 -21.85
C THR A 29 -17.73 0.81 -22.09
N HIS A 30 -16.91 1.80 -22.37
CA HIS A 30 -15.46 1.69 -22.53
C HIS A 30 -14.78 2.91 -21.91
N ALA A 31 -15.18 3.25 -20.67
CA ALA A 31 -14.63 4.43 -19.99
C ALA A 31 -13.11 4.35 -19.83
N PHE A 32 -12.58 3.12 -19.62
CA PHE A 32 -11.16 2.88 -19.45
C PHE A 32 -10.68 1.75 -20.34
N ASN A 33 -9.43 1.86 -20.81
CA ASN A 33 -8.79 0.82 -21.60
C ASN A 33 -8.50 -0.43 -20.73
N ARG A 34 -8.14 -0.20 -19.46
CA ARG A 34 -7.77 -1.27 -18.52
C ARG A 34 -8.14 -0.90 -17.10
N THR A 35 -8.34 -1.92 -16.27
CA THR A 35 -8.33 -1.81 -14.81
C THR A 35 -6.99 -2.37 -14.29
N ILE A 36 -6.21 -1.55 -13.62
CA ILE A 36 -4.86 -1.88 -13.17
C ILE A 36 -4.79 -1.80 -11.65
N VAL A 37 -4.34 -2.87 -11.01
CA VAL A 37 -3.94 -2.87 -9.59
C VAL A 37 -2.43 -2.68 -9.54
N LEU A 38 -1.98 -1.54 -9.04
CA LEU A 38 -0.58 -1.19 -8.93
C LEU A 38 -0.07 -1.50 -7.51
N THR A 39 0.94 -2.33 -7.41
CA THR A 39 1.49 -2.81 -6.14
C THR A 39 2.95 -2.38 -5.95
N PRO A 40 3.42 -2.24 -4.71
CA PRO A 40 4.81 -1.85 -4.44
C PRO A 40 5.82 -3.00 -4.58
N ASN A 41 5.38 -4.26 -4.68
CA ASN A 41 6.26 -5.42 -4.83
C ASN A 41 5.51 -6.67 -5.33
N GLU A 42 6.27 -7.67 -5.78
CA GLU A 42 5.74 -8.90 -6.34
C GLU A 42 4.96 -9.77 -5.32
N GLY A 43 5.36 -9.76 -4.04
CA GLY A 43 4.65 -10.51 -3.00
C GLY A 43 3.21 -10.03 -2.84
N LEU A 44 3.00 -8.71 -2.76
CA LEU A 44 1.67 -8.12 -2.74
C LEU A 44 0.91 -8.35 -4.06
N SER A 45 1.60 -8.34 -5.20
CA SER A 45 0.96 -8.67 -6.48
C SER A 45 0.32 -10.07 -6.47
N ARG A 46 1.02 -11.06 -5.94
CA ARG A 46 0.50 -12.44 -5.82
C ARG A 46 -0.66 -12.52 -4.85
N GLN A 47 -0.56 -11.87 -3.70
CA GLN A 47 -1.65 -11.81 -2.73
C GLN A 47 -2.91 -11.20 -3.34
N HIS A 48 -2.81 -10.06 -4.04
CA HIS A 48 -3.96 -9.47 -4.73
C HIS A 48 -4.55 -10.38 -5.80
N LYS A 49 -3.72 -11.18 -6.49
CA LYS A 49 -4.20 -12.15 -7.48
C LYS A 49 -5.11 -13.21 -6.81
N GLU A 50 -4.64 -13.78 -5.70
CA GLU A 50 -5.40 -14.78 -4.93
C GLU A 50 -6.71 -14.17 -4.39
N GLU A 51 -6.66 -13.00 -3.77
CA GLU A 51 -7.83 -12.32 -3.20
C GLU A 51 -8.86 -11.89 -4.27
N LEU A 52 -8.42 -11.49 -5.47
CA LEU A 52 -9.30 -11.17 -6.61
C LEU A 52 -9.96 -12.44 -7.16
N ASP A 53 -9.21 -13.53 -7.29
CA ASP A 53 -9.76 -14.83 -7.71
C ASP A 53 -10.82 -15.35 -6.71
N ASP A 54 -10.56 -15.25 -5.42
CA ASP A 54 -11.50 -15.59 -4.35
C ASP A 54 -12.79 -14.75 -4.41
N SER A 55 -12.68 -13.53 -4.90
CA SER A 55 -13.81 -12.62 -5.15
C SER A 55 -14.49 -12.82 -6.51
N ASN A 56 -14.09 -13.83 -7.28
CA ASN A 56 -14.54 -14.10 -8.66
C ASN A 56 -14.27 -12.93 -9.63
N LEU A 57 -13.23 -12.15 -9.38
CA LEU A 57 -12.74 -11.12 -10.28
C LEU A 57 -11.54 -11.68 -11.05
N SER A 58 -11.71 -11.90 -12.35
CA SER A 58 -10.63 -12.39 -13.20
C SER A 58 -9.48 -11.39 -13.24
N ALA A 59 -8.31 -11.80 -12.77
CA ALA A 59 -7.12 -10.96 -12.74
C ALA A 59 -5.88 -11.71 -13.25
N ASP A 60 -4.97 -10.99 -13.90
CA ASP A 60 -3.70 -11.51 -14.37
C ASP A 60 -2.52 -10.72 -13.80
N LEU A 61 -1.47 -11.44 -13.42
CA LEU A 61 -0.18 -10.84 -13.11
C LEU A 61 0.51 -10.39 -14.40
N PHE A 62 0.97 -9.16 -14.43
CA PHE A 62 1.72 -8.67 -15.58
C PHE A 62 3.05 -9.42 -15.74
N VAL A 63 3.23 -10.05 -16.91
CA VAL A 63 4.46 -10.72 -17.33
C VAL A 63 4.86 -10.19 -18.70
N LYS A 64 6.06 -9.62 -18.81
CA LYS A 64 6.59 -9.13 -20.09
C LYS A 64 6.73 -10.28 -21.10
N GLY A 65 6.22 -10.07 -22.30
CA GLY A 65 6.30 -11.06 -23.39
C GLY A 65 5.28 -12.20 -23.30
N GLY A 66 4.49 -12.28 -22.23
CA GLY A 66 3.48 -13.32 -22.02
C GLY A 66 2.13 -13.06 -22.70
N GLY A 67 2.02 -12.12 -23.66
CA GLY A 67 0.73 -11.75 -24.25
C GLY A 67 -0.20 -10.98 -23.32
N SER A 68 0.28 -10.62 -22.12
CA SER A 68 -0.51 -10.00 -21.05
C SER A 68 -1.02 -8.59 -21.39
N LEU A 69 -0.46 -7.94 -22.39
CA LEU A 69 -1.03 -6.70 -22.95
C LEU A 69 -2.34 -6.95 -23.72
N LEU A 70 -2.60 -8.21 -24.10
CA LEU A 70 -3.82 -8.67 -24.76
C LEU A 70 -4.66 -9.57 -23.83
N ALA A 71 -4.36 -9.58 -22.53
CA ALA A 71 -5.03 -10.42 -21.57
C ALA A 71 -6.55 -10.16 -21.55
N GLN A 72 -7.30 -11.25 -21.58
CA GLN A 72 -8.79 -11.20 -21.52
C GLN A 72 -9.33 -10.99 -20.11
N SER A 73 -8.45 -10.89 -19.10
CA SER A 73 -8.84 -10.65 -17.72
C SER A 73 -9.35 -9.23 -17.52
N SER A 74 -10.31 -9.05 -16.63
CA SER A 74 -10.89 -7.75 -16.32
C SER A 74 -9.91 -6.86 -15.55
N VAL A 75 -8.97 -7.44 -14.80
CA VAL A 75 -8.00 -6.74 -13.95
C VAL A 75 -6.57 -7.17 -14.26
N GLN A 76 -5.66 -6.20 -14.37
CA GLN A 76 -4.24 -6.43 -14.56
C GLN A 76 -3.46 -5.99 -13.31
N ILE A 77 -2.68 -6.88 -12.71
CA ILE A 77 -1.88 -6.58 -11.51
C ILE A 77 -0.44 -6.33 -11.92
N ILE A 78 0.10 -5.17 -11.55
CA ILE A 78 1.43 -4.73 -11.95
C ILE A 78 2.25 -4.32 -10.74
N ASP A 79 3.42 -4.92 -10.57
CA ASP A 79 4.44 -4.41 -9.67
C ASP A 79 5.08 -3.15 -10.29
N ILE A 80 5.13 -2.05 -9.54
CA ILE A 80 5.68 -0.76 -10.00
C ILE A 80 7.12 -0.86 -10.52
N HIS A 81 7.91 -1.81 -10.00
CA HIS A 81 9.29 -2.02 -10.44
C HIS A 81 9.38 -2.62 -11.84
N LYS A 82 8.30 -3.21 -12.36
CA LYS A 82 8.20 -3.69 -13.74
C LYS A 82 7.91 -2.58 -14.75
N LEU A 83 7.53 -1.38 -14.27
CA LEU A 83 7.28 -0.21 -15.09
C LEU A 83 8.53 0.67 -15.18
N GLN A 84 8.87 1.14 -16.37
CA GLN A 84 9.94 2.11 -16.60
C GLN A 84 9.46 3.21 -17.54
N MET A 85 10.11 4.38 -17.47
CA MET A 85 9.94 5.42 -18.48
C MET A 85 10.55 4.96 -19.80
N ALA A 86 9.99 5.33 -20.94
CA ALA A 86 10.41 4.86 -22.26
C ALA A 86 11.91 5.08 -22.55
N ASP A 87 12.46 6.19 -22.08
CA ASP A 87 13.89 6.54 -22.23
C ASP A 87 14.84 5.61 -21.45
N LYS A 88 14.32 4.86 -20.47
CA LYS A 88 15.07 3.92 -19.61
C LYS A 88 14.86 2.45 -19.96
N VAL A 89 13.88 2.14 -20.82
CA VAL A 89 13.62 0.75 -21.26
C VAL A 89 14.82 0.23 -22.04
N GLY A 90 15.32 -0.94 -21.67
CA GLY A 90 16.48 -1.56 -22.31
C GLY A 90 17.83 -1.20 -21.70
N LYS A 91 17.88 -0.22 -20.78
CA LYS A 91 19.10 0.11 -20.01
C LYS A 91 19.22 -0.70 -18.71
N SER A 92 18.16 -1.39 -18.29
CA SER A 92 18.19 -2.30 -17.14
C SER A 92 18.54 -3.72 -17.60
N SER A 93 19.43 -4.38 -16.86
CA SER A 93 19.94 -5.72 -17.14
C SER A 93 18.89 -6.84 -17.12
N ASP A 94 17.69 -6.59 -16.62
CA ASP A 94 16.75 -7.66 -16.27
C ASP A 94 15.74 -8.04 -17.39
N GLY A 95 15.64 -7.28 -18.47
CA GLY A 95 14.72 -7.58 -19.58
C GLY A 95 13.23 -7.70 -19.19
N LYS A 96 12.87 -7.49 -17.92
CA LYS A 96 11.54 -7.72 -17.35
C LYS A 96 10.64 -6.48 -17.30
N SER A 97 11.19 -5.30 -17.54
CA SER A 97 10.45 -4.03 -17.46
C SER A 97 9.81 -3.64 -18.80
N VAL A 98 8.73 -2.87 -18.72
CA VAL A 98 7.97 -2.35 -19.87
C VAL A 98 7.83 -0.83 -19.74
N ALA A 99 7.70 -0.14 -20.86
CA ALA A 99 7.43 1.29 -20.86
C ALA A 99 6.04 1.57 -20.31
N VAL A 100 5.94 2.52 -19.36
CA VAL A 100 4.65 2.91 -18.80
C VAL A 100 3.74 3.51 -19.87
N GLU A 101 4.29 4.18 -20.85
CA GLU A 101 3.60 4.78 -21.99
C GLU A 101 2.87 3.72 -22.86
N SER A 102 3.26 2.46 -22.78
CA SER A 102 2.57 1.36 -23.49
C SER A 102 1.16 1.08 -22.97
N PHE A 103 0.77 1.67 -21.85
CA PHE A 103 -0.57 1.53 -21.25
C PHE A 103 -1.55 2.64 -21.64
N GLU A 104 -1.14 3.60 -22.48
CA GLU A 104 -2.00 4.63 -23.13
C GLU A 104 -2.69 5.64 -22.20
N GLY A 105 -2.47 5.63 -20.91
CA GLY A 105 -2.94 6.64 -19.95
C GLY A 105 -4.42 6.65 -19.60
N ASN A 106 -5.32 6.06 -20.39
CA ASN A 106 -6.77 5.99 -20.09
C ASN A 106 -7.12 4.70 -19.34
N ASN A 107 -6.72 4.62 -18.07
CA ASN A 107 -6.92 3.44 -17.25
C ASN A 107 -7.61 3.78 -15.92
N LEU A 108 -8.29 2.80 -15.34
CA LEU A 108 -8.66 2.79 -13.94
C LEU A 108 -7.51 2.17 -13.15
N VAL A 109 -6.84 2.96 -12.32
CA VAL A 109 -5.67 2.52 -11.55
C VAL A 109 -5.99 2.47 -10.06
N LEU A 110 -5.88 1.30 -9.45
CA LEU A 110 -6.03 1.10 -8.01
C LEU A 110 -4.65 0.90 -7.41
N VAL A 111 -4.20 1.85 -6.59
CA VAL A 111 -2.84 1.89 -6.06
C VAL A 111 -2.84 1.38 -4.62
N ASP A 112 -2.27 0.20 -4.40
CA ASP A 112 -2.07 -0.29 -3.04
C ASP A 112 -0.80 0.31 -2.42
N GLU A 113 -0.88 0.60 -1.11
CA GLU A 113 0.18 1.26 -0.35
C GLU A 113 0.66 2.58 -1.00
N GLY A 114 -0.27 3.39 -1.50
CA GLY A 114 -0.01 4.63 -2.23
C GLY A 114 0.96 5.61 -1.55
N HIS A 115 1.09 5.52 -0.22
CA HIS A 115 2.04 6.32 0.55
C HIS A 115 3.51 6.02 0.20
N ARG A 116 3.85 4.80 -0.21
CA ARG A 116 5.24 4.37 -0.45
C ARG A 116 5.90 5.10 -1.61
N GLY A 117 5.13 5.50 -2.59
CA GLY A 117 5.66 6.20 -3.76
C GLY A 117 5.44 7.70 -3.77
N ALA A 118 4.61 8.21 -2.86
CA ALA A 118 4.18 9.61 -2.87
C ALA A 118 5.33 10.62 -2.69
N SER A 119 6.43 10.23 -2.03
CA SER A 119 7.65 11.05 -1.89
C SER A 119 8.65 10.88 -3.06
N GLY A 120 8.47 9.87 -3.92
CA GLY A 120 9.37 9.53 -5.03
C GLY A 120 8.89 10.13 -6.36
N LYS A 121 9.67 11.05 -6.95
CA LYS A 121 9.31 11.70 -8.22
C LYS A 121 9.04 10.71 -9.36
N GLU A 122 9.85 9.67 -9.47
CA GLU A 122 9.75 8.69 -10.55
C GLU A 122 8.51 7.80 -10.39
N TRP A 123 8.20 7.37 -9.17
CA TRP A 123 7.03 6.58 -8.89
C TRP A 123 5.74 7.34 -9.21
N MET A 124 5.66 8.60 -8.75
CA MET A 124 4.54 9.49 -9.04
C MET A 124 4.38 9.76 -10.54
N ALA A 125 5.50 9.95 -11.27
CA ALA A 125 5.46 10.14 -12.71
C ALA A 125 4.88 8.91 -13.44
N LYS A 126 5.33 7.70 -13.10
CA LYS A 126 4.80 6.46 -13.67
C LYS A 126 3.31 6.31 -13.41
N ARG A 127 2.88 6.54 -12.15
CA ARG A 127 1.47 6.47 -11.78
C ARG A 127 0.62 7.49 -12.56
N ASN A 128 1.08 8.73 -12.64
CA ASN A 128 0.35 9.78 -13.34
C ASN A 128 0.19 9.47 -14.81
N LEU A 129 1.22 8.92 -15.48
CA LEU A 129 1.13 8.49 -16.88
C LEU A 129 0.12 7.35 -17.08
N LEU A 130 0.05 6.39 -16.14
CA LEU A 130 -0.93 5.31 -16.23
C LEU A 130 -2.38 5.77 -16.21
N CYS A 131 -2.68 6.91 -15.59
CA CYS A 131 -4.03 7.44 -15.44
C CYS A 131 -4.17 8.89 -15.90
N GLU A 132 -3.33 9.35 -16.83
CA GLU A 132 -3.31 10.74 -17.30
C GLU A 132 -4.67 11.19 -17.85
N GLU A 133 -5.34 10.31 -18.61
CA GLU A 133 -6.68 10.49 -19.14
C GLU A 133 -7.73 9.64 -18.41
N GLY A 134 -7.32 8.92 -17.37
CA GLY A 134 -8.13 7.98 -16.64
C GLY A 134 -8.47 8.43 -15.23
N PHE A 135 -8.53 7.47 -14.30
CA PHE A 135 -8.81 7.74 -12.90
C PHE A 135 -8.01 6.83 -11.98
N SER A 136 -7.62 7.33 -10.80
CA SER A 136 -6.93 6.50 -9.81
C SER A 136 -7.58 6.57 -8.44
N PHE A 137 -7.68 5.39 -7.78
CA PHE A 137 -7.90 5.26 -6.36
C PHE A 137 -6.60 4.92 -5.65
N GLU A 138 -6.31 5.58 -4.55
CA GLU A 138 -5.17 5.25 -3.70
C GLU A 138 -5.62 4.73 -2.35
N TYR A 139 -5.01 3.64 -1.92
CA TYR A 139 -5.30 2.97 -0.65
C TYR A 139 -4.05 2.94 0.21
N SER A 140 -4.18 3.31 1.47
CA SER A 140 -3.08 3.23 2.44
C SER A 140 -3.59 3.32 3.88
N ALA A 141 -2.88 2.64 4.77
CA ALA A 141 -3.05 2.81 6.21
C ALA A 141 -2.26 4.02 6.78
N THR A 142 -1.31 4.57 6.03
CA THR A 142 -0.28 5.47 6.58
C THR A 142 0.08 6.65 5.67
N PHE A 143 -0.88 7.29 5.03
CA PHE A 143 -0.62 8.49 4.20
C PHE A 143 0.15 9.60 4.93
N GLY A 144 -0.04 9.73 6.26
CA GLY A 144 0.73 10.66 7.07
C GLY A 144 2.24 10.43 7.05
N GLN A 145 2.71 9.21 6.76
CA GLN A 145 4.13 8.91 6.60
C GLN A 145 4.70 9.54 5.33
N ALA A 146 3.95 9.52 4.22
CA ALA A 146 4.36 10.18 2.99
C ALA A 146 4.57 11.69 3.18
N ILE A 147 3.63 12.33 3.89
CA ILE A 147 3.73 13.76 4.21
C ILE A 147 4.93 14.04 5.12
N LYS A 148 5.16 13.20 6.14
CA LYS A 148 6.31 13.36 7.04
C LYS A 148 7.65 13.15 6.34
N ALA A 149 7.72 12.22 5.39
CA ALA A 149 8.91 11.91 4.62
C ALA A 149 9.21 12.95 3.52
N ALA A 150 8.21 13.74 3.13
CA ALA A 150 8.38 14.74 2.08
C ALA A 150 9.22 15.94 2.54
N SER A 151 10.09 16.42 1.66
CA SER A 151 10.97 17.55 1.92
C SER A 151 10.26 18.91 1.82
N GLY A 152 10.71 19.86 2.61
CA GLY A 152 10.26 21.24 2.58
C GLY A 152 9.17 21.58 3.61
N SER A 153 8.63 22.79 3.51
CA SER A 153 7.58 23.31 4.37
C SER A 153 6.19 22.85 3.89
N ASP A 154 5.27 22.65 4.81
CA ASP A 154 3.84 22.46 4.56
C ASP A 154 3.09 23.80 4.35
N LEU A 155 3.74 24.92 4.57
CA LEU A 155 3.18 26.24 4.34
C LEU A 155 3.24 26.64 2.85
N ALA A 156 2.29 27.49 2.45
CA ALA A 156 2.30 28.08 1.12
C ALA A 156 3.61 28.84 0.86
N PRO A 157 4.14 28.76 -0.37
CA PRO A 157 5.34 29.50 -0.71
C PRO A 157 5.09 31.01 -0.61
N ALA A 158 6.09 31.75 -0.12
CA ALA A 158 6.02 33.22 -0.09
C ALA A 158 6.18 33.79 -1.52
N GLY A 159 5.25 34.64 -1.94
CA GLY A 159 5.28 35.31 -3.24
C GLY A 159 5.27 34.34 -4.43
N THR A 160 6.20 34.50 -5.37
CA THR A 160 6.32 33.69 -6.60
C THR A 160 7.16 32.42 -6.43
N GLY A 161 7.46 32.03 -5.18
CA GLY A 161 8.27 30.85 -4.88
C GLY A 161 7.61 29.55 -5.35
N LYS A 162 8.43 28.58 -5.77
CA LYS A 162 7.92 27.24 -6.11
C LYS A 162 7.46 26.50 -4.85
N PRO A 163 6.29 25.83 -4.88
CA PRO A 163 5.80 25.05 -3.76
C PRO A 163 6.73 23.88 -3.46
N SER A 164 6.95 23.58 -2.18
CA SER A 164 7.70 22.40 -1.75
C SER A 164 6.96 21.10 -2.05
N ASN A 165 7.66 19.98 -2.10
CA ASN A 165 7.03 18.66 -2.26
C ASN A 165 6.02 18.39 -1.15
N LYS A 166 6.36 18.74 0.09
CA LYS A 166 5.47 18.56 1.25
C LYS A 166 4.18 19.36 1.10
N TYR A 167 4.29 20.63 0.72
CA TYR A 167 3.11 21.47 0.47
C TYR A 167 2.22 20.87 -0.63
N GLN A 168 2.80 20.43 -1.74
CA GLN A 168 2.05 19.81 -2.85
C GLN A 168 1.29 18.57 -2.39
N LEU A 169 1.95 17.67 -1.64
CA LEU A 169 1.32 16.45 -1.10
C LEU A 169 0.18 16.79 -0.12
N VAL A 170 0.38 17.75 0.78
CA VAL A 170 -0.67 18.20 1.70
C VAL A 170 -1.86 18.74 0.92
N GLN A 171 -1.62 19.59 -0.09
CA GLN A 171 -2.71 20.14 -0.91
C GLN A 171 -3.45 19.05 -1.70
N GLN A 172 -2.73 18.06 -2.20
CA GLN A 172 -3.32 16.93 -2.91
C GLN A 172 -4.17 16.08 -1.98
N TYR A 173 -3.58 15.53 -0.93
CA TYR A 173 -4.29 14.58 -0.05
C TYR A 173 -5.38 15.24 0.79
N SER A 174 -5.27 16.51 1.17
CA SER A 174 -6.34 17.21 1.90
C SER A 174 -7.63 17.36 1.11
N LYS A 175 -7.56 17.27 -0.22
CA LYS A 175 -8.71 17.43 -1.12
C LYS A 175 -9.24 16.10 -1.69
N CYS A 176 -8.48 15.02 -1.56
CA CYS A 176 -8.73 13.75 -2.24
C CYS A 176 -9.11 12.61 -1.30
N ILE A 177 -9.15 12.82 0.02
CA ILE A 177 -9.57 11.78 0.96
C ILE A 177 -11.09 11.61 0.84
N MET A 178 -11.51 10.48 0.27
CA MET A 178 -12.92 10.12 0.12
C MET A 178 -13.44 9.31 1.30
N PHE A 179 -12.57 8.55 1.96
CA PHE A 179 -12.93 7.67 3.06
C PHE A 179 -11.79 7.58 4.05
N ASP A 180 -12.09 7.82 5.33
CA ASP A 180 -11.15 7.71 6.44
C ASP A 180 -11.66 6.70 7.47
N TYR A 181 -11.09 5.51 7.46
CA TYR A 181 -11.20 4.52 8.50
C TYR A 181 -9.81 4.19 9.03
N SER A 182 -9.10 5.24 9.45
CA SER A 182 -7.76 5.16 10.03
C SER A 182 -7.78 4.39 11.35
N TYR A 183 -6.59 4.05 11.85
CA TYR A 183 -6.45 3.25 13.08
C TYR A 183 -7.23 3.81 14.27
N LYS A 184 -7.41 5.11 14.36
CA LYS A 184 -8.22 5.76 15.40
C LYS A 184 -9.66 5.23 15.44
N PHE A 185 -10.32 5.18 14.27
CA PHE A 185 -11.69 4.68 14.16
C PHE A 185 -11.75 3.17 14.33
N PHE A 186 -10.85 2.46 13.66
CA PHE A 186 -10.71 1.01 13.76
C PHE A 186 -10.52 0.54 15.22
N HIS A 187 -9.70 1.24 15.99
CA HIS A 187 -9.49 0.95 17.40
C HIS A 187 -10.72 1.30 18.27
N SER A 188 -11.37 2.45 18.01
CA SER A 188 -12.56 2.85 18.76
C SER A 188 -13.74 1.90 18.56
N ASP A 189 -13.82 1.25 17.40
CA ASP A 189 -14.82 0.23 17.09
C ASP A 189 -14.48 -1.16 17.68
N GLY A 190 -13.38 -1.28 18.41
CA GLY A 190 -12.98 -2.49 19.13
C GLY A 190 -12.19 -3.51 18.29
N TYR A 191 -11.77 -3.18 17.07
CA TYR A 191 -11.02 -4.11 16.21
C TYR A 191 -9.50 -4.02 16.41
N GLY A 192 -8.99 -2.91 16.91
CA GLY A 192 -7.56 -2.73 17.15
C GLY A 192 -7.07 -3.47 18.39
N LYS A 193 -5.76 -3.67 18.46
CA LYS A 193 -5.08 -4.17 19.67
C LYS A 193 -4.44 -3.00 20.41
N ASP A 194 -4.50 -3.03 21.73
CA ASP A 194 -3.70 -2.14 22.56
C ASP A 194 -2.21 -2.40 22.32
N HIS A 195 -1.45 -1.33 22.33
CA HIS A 195 -0.01 -1.42 22.15
C HIS A 195 0.70 -0.48 23.13
N VAL A 196 1.89 -0.89 23.52
CA VAL A 196 2.80 -0.06 24.32
C VAL A 196 4.07 0.15 23.51
N ILE A 197 4.43 1.42 23.30
CA ILE A 197 5.68 1.78 22.62
C ILE A 197 6.71 2.12 23.71
N LEU A 198 7.71 1.25 23.85
CA LEU A 198 8.85 1.47 24.72
C LEU A 198 10.02 1.97 23.88
N ASN A 199 10.23 3.27 23.88
CA ASN A 199 11.37 3.85 23.17
C ASN A 199 12.64 3.78 24.03
N LEU A 200 13.73 3.34 23.42
CA LEU A 200 15.07 3.49 23.98
C LEU A 200 15.51 4.94 23.84
N ALA A 201 16.14 5.50 24.88
CA ALA A 201 16.78 6.79 24.76
C ALA A 201 18.03 6.69 23.86
N GLU A 202 18.29 7.71 23.06
CA GLU A 202 19.45 7.74 22.13
C GLU A 202 20.81 7.57 22.85
N SER A 203 20.87 7.86 24.14
CA SER A 203 22.07 7.82 24.98
C SER A 203 22.28 6.54 25.76
N TRP A 204 21.56 5.45 25.43
CA TRP A 204 21.72 4.19 26.17
C TRP A 204 23.05 3.52 25.88
N SER A 205 23.69 3.01 26.95
CA SER A 205 24.89 2.16 26.82
C SER A 205 24.55 0.77 26.26
N GLU A 206 25.55 0.05 25.76
CA GLU A 206 25.36 -1.32 25.30
C GLU A 206 24.76 -2.23 26.38
N ASP A 207 25.22 -2.11 27.64
CA ASP A 207 24.68 -2.87 28.77
C ASP A 207 23.19 -2.60 28.99
N GLN A 208 22.77 -1.33 28.88
CA GLN A 208 21.36 -0.96 28.99
C GLN A 208 20.52 -1.55 27.86
N VAL A 209 21.05 -1.55 26.62
CA VAL A 209 20.40 -2.19 25.47
C VAL A 209 20.27 -3.69 25.68
N GLN A 210 21.34 -4.36 26.16
CA GLN A 210 21.30 -5.80 26.45
C GLN A 210 20.28 -6.14 27.56
N LEU A 211 20.24 -5.34 28.61
CA LEU A 211 19.28 -5.51 29.70
C LEU A 211 17.84 -5.36 29.20
N TYR A 212 17.60 -4.37 28.36
CA TYR A 212 16.28 -4.14 27.73
C TYR A 212 15.86 -5.31 26.84
N LEU A 213 16.77 -5.80 26.00
CA LEU A 213 16.51 -6.97 25.14
C LEU A 213 16.23 -8.22 25.98
N THR A 214 17.04 -8.45 27.01
CA THR A 214 16.82 -9.57 27.94
C THR A 214 15.46 -9.48 28.63
N GLY A 215 15.09 -8.31 29.12
CA GLY A 215 13.78 -8.08 29.73
C GLY A 215 12.63 -8.30 28.72
N SER A 216 12.82 -7.90 27.49
CA SER A 216 11.84 -8.11 26.40
C SER A 216 11.66 -9.59 26.07
N ILE A 217 12.75 -10.37 26.01
CA ILE A 217 12.72 -11.83 25.81
C ILE A 217 12.00 -12.52 26.99
N LEU A 218 12.32 -12.15 28.22
CA LEU A 218 11.68 -12.73 29.40
C LEU A 218 10.18 -12.40 29.44
N ARG A 219 9.79 -11.19 29.05
CA ARG A 219 8.39 -10.80 28.93
C ARG A 219 7.65 -11.61 27.87
N PHE A 220 8.27 -11.80 26.70
CA PHE A 220 7.72 -12.65 25.65
C PHE A 220 7.55 -14.10 26.11
N TYR A 221 8.57 -14.66 26.76
CA TYR A 221 8.49 -16.01 27.33
C TYR A 221 7.36 -16.14 28.35
N GLN A 222 7.21 -15.16 29.23
CA GLN A 222 6.08 -15.10 30.18
C GLN A 222 4.74 -15.12 29.45
N GLN A 223 4.59 -14.35 28.36
CA GLN A 223 3.37 -14.35 27.56
C GLN A 223 3.10 -15.72 26.94
N LYS A 224 4.12 -16.39 26.44
CA LYS A 224 3.98 -17.76 25.90
C LYS A 224 3.52 -18.75 26.98
N CYS A 225 4.08 -18.68 28.18
CA CYS A 225 3.66 -19.53 29.30
C CYS A 225 2.19 -19.27 29.66
N LEU A 226 1.80 -17.98 29.82
CA LEU A 226 0.42 -17.61 30.14
C LEU A 226 -0.56 -18.05 29.06
N PHE A 227 -0.18 -17.98 27.78
CA PHE A 227 -0.99 -18.44 26.66
C PHE A 227 -1.25 -19.95 26.76
N LYS A 228 -0.20 -20.74 26.98
CA LYS A 228 -0.27 -22.18 27.19
C LYS A 228 -1.15 -22.57 28.40
N ASP A 229 -0.90 -21.93 29.53
CA ASP A 229 -1.63 -22.23 30.77
C ASP A 229 -3.14 -21.92 30.66
N LYS A 230 -3.51 -20.97 29.81
CA LYS A 230 -4.89 -20.52 29.60
C LYS A 230 -5.50 -20.99 28.28
N GLU A 231 -4.85 -21.87 27.54
CA GLU A 231 -5.25 -22.31 26.22
C GLU A 231 -6.73 -22.71 26.14
N LYS A 232 -7.21 -23.49 27.12
CA LYS A 232 -8.62 -23.89 27.19
C LYS A 232 -9.59 -22.76 27.44
N ALA A 233 -9.18 -21.76 28.23
CA ALA A 233 -10.02 -20.61 28.58
C ALA A 233 -10.13 -19.59 27.45
N ILE A 234 -9.18 -19.59 26.51
CA ILE A 234 -9.11 -18.66 25.38
C ILE A 234 -9.42 -19.30 24.03
N ALA A 235 -9.73 -20.61 24.00
CA ALA A 235 -9.99 -21.37 22.78
C ALA A 235 -11.09 -20.74 21.90
N ASP A 236 -12.15 -20.24 22.54
CA ASP A 236 -13.28 -19.62 21.82
C ASP A 236 -12.90 -18.31 21.11
N TYR A 237 -11.79 -17.68 21.47
CA TYR A 237 -11.32 -16.45 20.87
C TYR A 237 -10.43 -16.66 19.66
N LEU A 238 -10.10 -17.91 19.32
CA LEU A 238 -9.22 -18.27 18.18
C LEU A 238 -7.93 -17.45 18.13
N LEU A 239 -7.34 -17.18 19.30
CA LEU A 239 -6.11 -16.38 19.38
C LEU A 239 -4.91 -17.18 18.86
N ALA A 240 -4.11 -16.55 18.02
CA ALA A 240 -2.84 -17.12 17.58
C ALA A 240 -1.79 -17.08 18.70
N ASP A 241 -0.84 -18.01 18.65
CA ASP A 241 0.33 -18.03 19.55
C ASP A 241 1.03 -16.65 19.58
N PRO A 242 1.51 -16.22 20.76
CA PRO A 242 2.34 -15.03 20.84
C PRO A 242 3.55 -15.11 19.91
N LEU A 243 3.73 -14.11 19.07
CA LEU A 243 4.84 -13.99 18.14
C LEU A 243 5.74 -12.83 18.55
N TRP A 244 7.03 -13.03 18.56
CA TRP A 244 8.03 -11.99 18.68
C TRP A 244 8.77 -11.79 17.37
N ILE A 245 8.73 -10.56 16.85
CA ILE A 245 9.44 -10.19 15.63
C ILE A 245 10.60 -9.29 16.02
N PHE A 246 11.82 -9.76 15.77
CA PHE A 246 13.02 -8.98 15.94
C PHE A 246 13.47 -8.42 14.59
N VAL A 247 13.53 -7.09 14.49
CA VAL A 247 14.00 -6.40 13.28
C VAL A 247 15.35 -5.79 13.62
N GLY A 248 16.42 -6.41 13.13
CA GLY A 248 17.77 -5.88 13.26
C GLY A 248 18.02 -4.73 12.27
N GLY A 249 18.94 -3.83 12.64
CA GLY A 249 19.53 -2.89 11.69
C GLY A 249 20.43 -3.61 10.67
N LYS A 250 20.94 -2.88 9.69
CA LYS A 250 21.93 -3.43 8.76
C LYS A 250 23.14 -3.93 9.55
N VAL A 251 23.50 -5.19 9.35
CA VAL A 251 24.80 -5.75 9.70
C VAL A 251 25.83 -5.22 8.74
#